data_4e869b17d45098d7d6a354fface4af4d
#
_entry.id   4e869b17d45098d7d6a354fface4af4d
#
_cell.length_a   1.000
_cell.length_b   1.000
_cell.length_c   1.000
_cell.angle_alpha   90.00
_cell.angle_beta   90.00
_cell.angle_gamma   90.00
#
_symmetry.space_group_name_H-M   'P 1'
#
loop_
_entity.id
_entity.type
_entity.pdbx_description
1 polymer ?
#
loop_
_entity_poly.entity_id
_entity_poly.type
_entity_poly.pdbx_seq_one_letter_code
_entity_poly.pdbx_strand_id
1 'polypeptide(L)'
;MADEQPLGLRERKKLDTRKALSNAALDLMFERGLENVVREDIAARAGVSVRTFNNYFSSKYEALAYRQLERIRRGAEALRARPADEPLWTAIVEAMLEPLMADGVQDGIPTPAMLAEPRKILASPEMYATLAGGTGDELERAVAERTGTPPGDMYPKLVAAAINSAYGVAITIYVNSDPPEPLTTILRRALTEFARGLPDPSAR
;
A
#
# COMPACT_ATOMS: atom_id res chain seq x y z
N MET A 1 2.51 -7.87 27.71
CA MET A 1 3.75 -7.64 26.95
C MET A 1 3.97 -8.90 26.14
N ALA A 2 3.56 -8.88 24.88
CA ALA A 2 3.89 -9.96 23.94
C ALA A 2 5.36 -9.78 23.54
N ASP A 3 6.15 -10.80 23.78
CA ASP A 3 7.58 -10.88 23.45
C ASP A 3 7.69 -10.91 21.91
N GLU A 4 7.96 -9.75 21.29
CA GLU A 4 8.28 -9.66 19.87
C GLU A 4 9.62 -10.38 19.65
N GLN A 5 9.57 -11.68 19.33
CA GLN A 5 10.78 -12.40 18.96
C GLN A 5 11.41 -11.71 17.73
N PRO A 6 12.65 -11.24 17.84
CA PRO A 6 13.32 -10.55 16.75
C PRO A 6 13.40 -11.50 15.54
N LEU A 7 12.95 -11.03 14.39
CA LEU A 7 13.03 -11.73 13.11
C LEU A 7 14.43 -12.34 12.95
N GLY A 8 14.48 -13.63 12.62
CA GLY A 8 15.75 -14.33 12.41
C GLY A 8 16.58 -13.62 11.32
N LEU A 9 17.90 -13.71 11.40
CA LEU A 9 18.84 -13.06 10.47
C LEU A 9 18.49 -13.33 8.99
N ARG A 10 17.99 -14.53 8.68
CA ARG A 10 17.60 -14.94 7.32
C ARG A 10 16.36 -14.16 6.84
N GLU A 11 15.34 -14.02 7.69
CA GLU A 11 14.12 -13.28 7.35
C GLU A 11 14.40 -11.78 7.21
N ARG A 12 15.26 -11.23 8.08
CA ARG A 12 15.70 -9.84 7.97
C ARG A 12 16.40 -9.59 6.63
N LYS A 13 17.38 -10.43 6.26
CA LYS A 13 18.07 -10.33 4.96
C LYS A 13 17.10 -10.44 3.78
N LYS A 14 16.07 -11.29 3.89
CA LYS A 14 15.05 -11.45 2.85
C LYS A 14 14.24 -10.17 2.67
N LEU A 15 13.81 -9.54 3.76
CA LEU A 15 13.10 -8.26 3.74
C LEU A 15 13.97 -7.15 3.17
N ASP A 16 15.25 -7.06 3.60
CA ASP A 16 16.17 -6.05 3.12
C ASP A 16 16.42 -6.16 1.62
N THR A 17 16.61 -7.39 1.11
CA THR A 17 16.75 -7.63 -0.33
C THR A 17 15.49 -7.23 -1.10
N ARG A 18 14.30 -7.53 -0.58
CA ARG A 18 13.04 -7.16 -1.18
C ARG A 18 12.86 -5.66 -1.26
N LYS A 19 13.18 -4.95 -0.17
CA LYS A 19 13.17 -3.48 -0.12
C LYS A 19 14.17 -2.87 -1.10
N ALA A 20 15.41 -3.40 -1.15
CA ALA A 20 16.44 -2.92 -2.08
C ALA A 20 16.00 -3.04 -3.54
N LEU A 21 15.41 -4.18 -3.93
CA LEU A 21 14.88 -4.40 -5.28
C LEU A 21 13.72 -3.45 -5.61
N SER A 22 12.79 -3.24 -4.67
CA SER A 22 11.68 -2.29 -4.85
C SER A 22 12.16 -0.86 -4.98
N ASN A 23 13.10 -0.43 -4.14
CA ASN A 23 13.69 0.91 -4.24
C ASN A 23 14.41 1.10 -5.57
N ALA A 24 15.22 0.12 -6.00
CA ALA A 24 15.90 0.14 -7.30
C ALA A 24 14.91 0.27 -8.47
N ALA A 25 13.76 -0.41 -8.40
CA ALA A 25 12.71 -0.30 -9.42
C ALA A 25 12.09 1.10 -9.47
N LEU A 26 11.80 1.69 -8.31
CA LEU A 26 11.26 3.04 -8.19
C LEU A 26 12.27 4.10 -8.68
N ASP A 27 13.52 4.01 -8.25
CA ASP A 27 14.59 4.95 -8.66
C ASP A 27 14.76 4.94 -10.18
N LEU A 28 14.86 3.74 -10.78
CA LEU A 28 15.00 3.60 -12.24
C LEU A 28 13.77 4.15 -12.99
N MET A 29 12.57 3.95 -12.44
CA MET A 29 11.36 4.50 -13.03
C MET A 29 11.38 6.03 -13.04
N PHE A 30 11.77 6.67 -11.95
CA PHE A 30 11.87 8.13 -11.90
C PHE A 30 13.02 8.68 -12.74
N GLU A 31 14.11 7.93 -12.89
CA GLU A 31 15.27 8.33 -13.71
C GLU A 31 15.04 8.20 -15.20
N ARG A 32 14.37 7.13 -15.66
CA ARG A 32 14.34 6.72 -17.07
C ARG A 32 12.94 6.54 -17.65
N GLY A 33 11.91 6.64 -16.84
CA GLY A 33 10.52 6.33 -17.17
C GLY A 33 10.20 4.83 -17.06
N LEU A 34 8.94 4.52 -16.75
CA LEU A 34 8.42 3.17 -16.52
C LEU A 34 8.74 2.20 -17.67
N GLU A 35 8.65 2.67 -18.92
CA GLU A 35 8.82 1.85 -20.12
C GLU A 35 10.24 1.29 -20.23
N ASN A 36 11.23 2.05 -19.78
CA ASN A 36 12.65 1.73 -19.87
C ASN A 36 13.18 0.94 -18.66
N VAL A 37 12.32 0.57 -17.71
CA VAL A 37 12.71 -0.26 -16.57
C VAL A 37 12.62 -1.73 -16.93
N VAL A 38 13.75 -2.45 -16.85
CA VAL A 38 13.82 -3.91 -17.05
C VAL A 38 14.37 -4.60 -15.80
N ARG A 39 14.09 -5.89 -15.65
CA ARG A 39 14.49 -6.69 -14.48
C ARG A 39 15.99 -6.73 -14.27
N GLU A 40 16.73 -6.78 -15.38
CA GLU A 40 18.19 -6.80 -15.41
C GLU A 40 18.79 -5.55 -14.74
N ASP A 41 18.26 -4.38 -15.06
CA ASP A 41 18.69 -3.11 -14.47
C ASP A 41 18.32 -3.00 -12.99
N ILE A 42 17.12 -3.48 -12.62
CA ILE A 42 16.68 -3.51 -11.21
C ILE A 42 17.62 -4.40 -10.39
N ALA A 43 17.93 -5.60 -10.88
CA ALA A 43 18.82 -6.54 -10.20
C ALA A 43 20.23 -5.96 -10.07
N ALA A 44 20.78 -5.38 -11.15
CA ALA A 44 22.10 -4.74 -11.14
C ALA A 44 22.16 -3.56 -10.18
N ARG A 45 21.15 -2.69 -10.16
CA ARG A 45 21.07 -1.54 -9.24
C ARG A 45 20.99 -1.98 -7.78
N ALA A 46 20.28 -3.08 -7.50
CA ALA A 46 20.19 -3.65 -6.16
C ALA A 46 21.40 -4.53 -5.76
N GLY A 47 22.39 -4.70 -6.63
CA GLY A 47 23.60 -5.50 -6.36
C GLY A 47 23.34 -7.00 -6.29
N VAL A 48 22.32 -7.52 -6.99
CA VAL A 48 21.96 -8.93 -6.99
C VAL A 48 21.86 -9.48 -8.42
N SER A 49 21.78 -10.82 -8.55
CA SER A 49 21.56 -11.45 -9.86
C SER A 49 20.07 -11.34 -10.30
N VAL A 50 19.82 -11.44 -11.62
CA VAL A 50 18.44 -11.55 -12.15
C VAL A 50 17.72 -12.79 -11.61
N ARG A 51 18.43 -13.89 -11.36
CA ARG A 51 17.89 -15.08 -10.67
C ARG A 51 17.40 -14.72 -9.27
N THR A 52 18.15 -13.88 -8.55
CA THR A 52 17.74 -13.39 -7.23
C THR A 52 16.48 -12.54 -7.35
N PHE A 53 16.42 -11.60 -8.31
CA PHE A 53 15.20 -10.82 -8.58
C PHE A 53 13.99 -11.74 -8.78
N ASN A 54 14.10 -12.73 -9.67
CA ASN A 54 13.00 -13.66 -10.00
C ASN A 54 12.56 -14.53 -8.81
N ASN A 55 13.40 -14.71 -7.78
CA ASN A 55 13.02 -15.38 -6.53
C ASN A 55 12.14 -14.50 -5.61
N TYR A 56 12.14 -13.18 -5.82
CA TYR A 56 11.40 -12.22 -5.01
C TYR A 56 10.18 -11.62 -5.72
N PHE A 57 10.29 -11.40 -7.02
CA PHE A 57 9.28 -10.74 -7.83
C PHE A 57 9.13 -11.42 -9.20
N SER A 58 7.90 -11.64 -9.61
CA SER A 58 7.57 -12.22 -10.90
C SER A 58 7.67 -11.19 -12.04
N SER A 59 7.52 -9.91 -11.72
CA SER A 59 7.53 -8.81 -12.67
C SER A 59 8.07 -7.51 -12.08
N LYS A 60 8.41 -6.53 -12.95
CA LYS A 60 8.76 -5.18 -12.50
C LYS A 60 7.59 -4.49 -11.78
N TYR A 61 6.37 -4.80 -12.16
CA TYR A 61 5.18 -4.22 -11.52
C TYR A 61 5.01 -4.70 -10.09
N GLU A 62 5.33 -5.97 -9.82
CA GLU A 62 5.32 -6.49 -8.44
C GLU A 62 6.40 -5.83 -7.58
N ALA A 63 7.58 -5.57 -8.13
CA ALA A 63 8.62 -4.83 -7.43
C ALA A 63 8.22 -3.36 -7.15
N LEU A 64 7.57 -2.70 -8.10
CA LEU A 64 7.07 -1.33 -7.96
C LEU A 64 5.89 -1.25 -6.97
N ALA A 65 4.98 -2.23 -6.99
CA ALA A 65 3.84 -2.29 -6.08
C ALA A 65 4.22 -2.63 -4.64
N TYR A 66 5.36 -3.28 -4.42
CA TYR A 66 5.77 -3.84 -3.12
C TYR A 66 5.68 -2.82 -1.98
N ARG A 67 6.12 -1.58 -2.20
CA ARG A 67 6.08 -0.53 -1.18
C ARG A 67 4.66 -0.20 -0.74
N GLN A 68 3.71 -0.18 -1.68
CA GLN A 68 2.30 0.07 -1.36
C GLN A 68 1.68 -1.12 -0.63
N LEU A 69 1.94 -2.33 -1.10
CA LEU A 69 1.46 -3.56 -0.45
C LEU A 69 2.00 -3.69 0.97
N GLU A 70 3.26 -3.35 1.18
CA GLU A 70 3.90 -3.36 2.50
C GLU A 70 3.29 -2.32 3.46
N ARG A 71 2.89 -1.14 2.95
CA ARG A 71 2.14 -0.15 3.75
C ARG A 71 0.80 -0.70 4.21
N ILE A 72 0.07 -1.35 3.32
CA ILE A 72 -1.22 -1.96 3.67
C ILE A 72 -1.02 -3.08 4.70
N ARG A 73 0.03 -3.91 4.57
CA ARG A 73 0.38 -4.95 5.55
C ARG A 73 0.69 -4.34 6.92
N ARG A 74 1.54 -3.29 6.98
CA ARG A 74 1.83 -2.57 8.23
C ARG A 74 0.57 -1.92 8.82
N GLY A 75 -0.31 -1.39 7.98
CA GLY A 75 -1.62 -0.87 8.39
C GLY A 75 -2.51 -1.95 9.03
N ALA A 76 -2.51 -3.17 8.48
CA ALA A 76 -3.22 -4.30 9.08
C ALA A 76 -2.64 -4.70 10.46
N GLU A 77 -1.31 -4.66 10.61
CA GLU A 77 -0.65 -4.87 11.91
C GLU A 77 -0.98 -3.76 12.90
N ALA A 78 -0.92 -2.50 12.46
CA ALA A 78 -1.32 -1.35 13.28
C ALA A 78 -2.79 -1.46 13.72
N LEU A 79 -3.71 -1.93 12.85
CA LEU A 79 -5.12 -2.14 13.18
C LEU A 79 -5.29 -3.16 14.32
N ARG A 80 -4.50 -4.25 14.34
CA ARG A 80 -4.51 -5.23 15.43
C ARG A 80 -4.04 -4.63 16.77
N ALA A 81 -3.07 -3.72 16.69
CA ALA A 81 -2.48 -3.09 17.88
C ALA A 81 -3.33 -1.98 18.51
N ARG A 82 -4.36 -1.49 17.82
CA ARG A 82 -5.21 -0.42 18.33
C ARG A 82 -6.11 -0.88 19.48
N PRO A 83 -6.49 0.03 20.41
CA PRO A 83 -7.39 -0.30 21.54
C PRO A 83 -8.67 -1.00 21.08
N ALA A 84 -9.07 -2.05 21.80
CA ALA A 84 -10.21 -2.89 21.41
C ALA A 84 -11.56 -2.16 21.48
N ASP A 85 -11.66 -1.15 22.35
CA ASP A 85 -12.85 -0.32 22.57
C ASP A 85 -12.99 0.83 21.57
N GLU A 86 -11.94 1.08 20.75
CA GLU A 86 -12.00 2.10 19.71
C GLU A 86 -12.96 1.70 18.59
N PRO A 87 -13.83 2.60 18.09
CA PRO A 87 -14.72 2.32 16.98
C PRO A 87 -13.96 1.82 15.76
N LEU A 88 -14.44 0.76 15.09
CA LEU A 88 -13.73 0.07 14.02
C LEU A 88 -13.20 1.01 12.93
N TRP A 89 -14.05 1.90 12.39
CA TRP A 89 -13.64 2.80 11.32
C TRP A 89 -12.66 3.87 11.78
N THR A 90 -12.73 4.32 13.03
CA THR A 90 -11.70 5.21 13.62
C THR A 90 -10.36 4.50 13.65
N ALA A 91 -10.35 3.26 14.14
CA ALA A 91 -9.15 2.42 14.16
C ALA A 91 -8.58 2.19 12.76
N ILE A 92 -9.43 1.88 11.77
CA ILE A 92 -9.01 1.69 10.37
C ILE A 92 -8.36 2.96 9.81
N VAL A 93 -8.98 4.12 9.98
CA VAL A 93 -8.44 5.39 9.46
C VAL A 93 -7.03 5.64 9.99
N GLU A 94 -6.86 5.57 11.31
CA GLU A 94 -5.56 5.84 11.93
C GLU A 94 -4.52 4.76 11.57
N ALA A 95 -4.90 3.48 11.60
CA ALA A 95 -4.01 2.37 11.25
C ALA A 95 -3.52 2.44 9.79
N MET A 96 -4.38 2.83 8.86
CA MET A 96 -4.00 2.93 7.45
C MET A 96 -3.14 4.17 7.14
N LEU A 97 -3.22 5.21 7.94
CA LEU A 97 -2.41 6.42 7.78
C LEU A 97 -1.02 6.29 8.43
N GLU A 98 -0.90 5.54 9.52
CA GLU A 98 0.35 5.38 10.27
C GLU A 98 1.56 4.99 9.39
N PRO A 99 1.49 3.99 8.51
CA PRO A 99 2.62 3.62 7.64
C PRO A 99 3.01 4.72 6.64
N LEU A 100 2.04 5.50 6.15
CA LEU A 100 2.31 6.63 5.25
C LEU A 100 3.04 7.76 5.99
N MET A 101 2.61 8.04 7.22
CA MET A 101 3.23 9.05 8.07
C MET A 101 4.65 8.63 8.47
N ALA A 102 4.85 7.38 8.85
CA ALA A 102 6.17 6.83 9.19
C ALA A 102 7.15 6.84 7.99
N ASP A 103 6.64 6.75 6.77
CA ASP A 103 7.44 6.84 5.55
C ASP A 103 7.67 8.30 5.08
N GLY A 104 7.21 9.32 5.82
CA GLY A 104 7.35 10.73 5.47
C GLY A 104 6.49 11.19 4.29
N VAL A 105 5.44 10.45 3.93
CA VAL A 105 4.58 10.78 2.76
C VAL A 105 3.77 12.06 3.00
N GLN A 106 3.62 12.47 4.25
CA GLN A 106 2.89 13.71 4.61
C GLN A 106 3.66 14.99 4.31
N ASP A 107 5.01 14.91 4.18
CA ASP A 107 5.89 16.09 4.22
C ASP A 107 6.05 16.78 2.86
N GLY A 108 5.45 16.26 1.80
CA GLY A 108 5.62 16.78 0.46
C GLY A 108 4.33 16.90 -0.36
N ILE A 109 4.10 18.10 -0.91
CA ILE A 109 3.18 18.27 -2.04
C ILE A 109 3.98 17.96 -3.30
N PRO A 110 3.65 16.89 -4.05
CA PRO A 110 4.42 16.52 -5.23
C PRO A 110 4.28 17.57 -6.33
N THR A 111 5.34 17.80 -7.08
CA THR A 111 5.24 18.60 -8.29
C THR A 111 4.56 17.78 -9.41
N PRO A 112 3.93 18.43 -10.40
CA PRO A 112 3.35 17.72 -11.55
C PRO A 112 4.33 16.81 -12.28
N ALA A 113 5.62 17.19 -12.34
CA ALA A 113 6.67 16.37 -12.94
C ALA A 113 6.92 15.07 -12.16
N MET A 114 6.87 15.12 -10.82
CA MET A 114 7.02 13.92 -9.97
C MET A 114 5.85 12.94 -10.12
N LEU A 115 4.69 13.40 -10.57
CA LEU A 115 3.49 12.58 -10.73
C LEU A 115 3.36 11.96 -12.13
N ALA A 116 4.20 12.35 -13.10
CA ALA A 116 4.11 11.87 -14.48
C ALA A 116 4.24 10.34 -14.58
N GLU A 117 5.28 9.76 -13.99
CA GLU A 117 5.50 8.31 -14.00
C GLU A 117 4.49 7.53 -13.12
N PRO A 118 4.16 7.96 -11.89
CA PRO A 118 3.05 7.38 -11.14
C PRO A 118 1.72 7.31 -11.90
N ARG A 119 1.37 8.33 -12.69
CA ARG A 119 0.15 8.30 -13.54
C ARG A 119 0.21 7.17 -14.57
N LYS A 120 1.34 6.97 -15.24
CA LYS A 120 1.52 5.89 -16.22
C LYS A 120 1.39 4.51 -15.56
N ILE A 121 1.98 4.34 -14.36
CA ILE A 121 1.88 3.09 -13.61
C ILE A 121 0.42 2.76 -13.30
N LEU A 122 -0.33 3.73 -12.79
CA LEU A 122 -1.72 3.52 -12.39
C LEU A 122 -2.64 3.25 -13.58
N ALA A 123 -2.28 3.73 -14.77
CA ALA A 123 -2.98 3.42 -16.01
C ALA A 123 -2.66 2.01 -16.55
N SER A 124 -1.65 1.31 -15.98
CA SER A 124 -1.24 -0.01 -16.46
C SER A 124 -2.17 -1.10 -15.91
N PRO A 125 -2.76 -1.94 -16.79
CA PRO A 125 -3.56 -3.10 -16.37
C PRO A 125 -2.77 -4.08 -15.48
N GLU A 126 -1.47 -4.23 -15.71
CA GLU A 126 -0.58 -5.11 -14.94
C GLU A 126 -0.42 -4.61 -13.51
N MET A 127 -0.30 -3.29 -13.31
CA MET A 127 -0.25 -2.71 -11.97
C MET A 127 -1.58 -2.89 -11.24
N TYR A 128 -2.69 -2.66 -11.93
CA TYR A 128 -4.02 -2.88 -11.36
C TYR A 128 -4.19 -4.33 -10.88
N ALA A 129 -3.86 -5.30 -11.74
CA ALA A 129 -3.94 -6.72 -11.40
C ALA A 129 -3.03 -7.08 -10.21
N THR A 130 -1.81 -6.51 -10.16
CA THR A 130 -0.85 -6.73 -9.07
C THR A 130 -1.39 -6.21 -7.73
N LEU A 131 -1.94 -5.01 -7.71
CA LEU A 131 -2.50 -4.41 -6.48
C LEU A 131 -3.77 -5.12 -6.03
N ALA A 132 -4.65 -5.52 -6.94
CA ALA A 132 -5.88 -6.22 -6.62
C ALA A 132 -5.65 -7.60 -5.99
N GLY A 133 -4.57 -8.30 -6.39
CA GLY A 133 -4.24 -9.63 -5.89
C GLY A 133 -3.44 -9.65 -4.57
N GLY A 134 -2.88 -8.53 -4.14
CA GLY A 134 -1.79 -8.54 -3.15
C GLY A 134 -2.17 -8.26 -1.68
N THR A 135 -3.39 -7.82 -1.35
CA THR A 135 -3.69 -7.25 -0.02
C THR A 135 -4.88 -7.84 0.71
N GLY A 136 -5.72 -8.66 0.05
CA GLY A 136 -7.02 -9.06 0.58
C GLY A 136 -6.94 -9.84 1.90
N ASP A 137 -6.13 -10.89 1.93
CA ASP A 137 -6.11 -11.85 3.05
C ASP A 137 -5.64 -11.25 4.37
N GLU A 138 -4.68 -10.32 4.35
CA GLU A 138 -4.10 -9.76 5.57
C GLU A 138 -5.04 -8.75 6.24
N LEU A 139 -5.67 -7.87 5.44
CA LEU A 139 -6.69 -6.95 5.93
C LEU A 139 -7.92 -7.69 6.42
N GLU A 140 -8.39 -8.70 5.67
CA GLU A 140 -9.52 -9.53 6.05
C GLU A 140 -9.29 -10.17 7.42
N ARG A 141 -8.11 -10.78 7.63
CA ARG A 141 -7.74 -11.38 8.92
C ARG A 141 -7.71 -10.34 10.05
N ALA A 142 -7.08 -9.18 9.81
CA ALA A 142 -7.00 -8.13 10.83
C ALA A 142 -8.39 -7.61 11.25
N VAL A 143 -9.31 -7.45 10.28
CA VAL A 143 -10.69 -7.05 10.56
C VAL A 143 -11.45 -8.15 11.28
N ALA A 144 -11.33 -9.41 10.85
CA ALA A 144 -11.98 -10.56 11.49
C ALA A 144 -11.56 -10.70 12.95
N GLU A 145 -10.26 -10.64 13.24
CA GLU A 145 -9.70 -10.69 14.59
C GLU A 145 -10.26 -9.56 15.47
N ARG A 146 -10.31 -8.33 14.94
CA ARG A 146 -10.80 -7.18 15.69
C ARG A 146 -12.29 -7.21 15.96
N THR A 147 -13.09 -7.74 15.02
CA THR A 147 -14.55 -7.78 15.14
C THR A 147 -15.08 -9.06 15.79
N GLY A 148 -14.20 -10.03 16.03
CA GLY A 148 -14.60 -11.35 16.54
C GLY A 148 -15.45 -12.14 15.53
N THR A 149 -15.38 -11.82 14.24
CA THR A 149 -16.12 -12.55 13.19
C THR A 149 -15.35 -13.78 12.74
N PRO A 150 -16.02 -14.85 12.31
CA PRO A 150 -15.35 -16.05 11.79
C PRO A 150 -14.48 -15.74 10.59
N PRO A 151 -13.35 -16.46 10.41
CA PRO A 151 -12.56 -16.40 9.18
C PRO A 151 -13.42 -16.72 7.96
N GLY A 152 -13.30 -15.92 6.90
CA GLY A 152 -14.04 -16.12 5.65
C GLY A 152 -15.46 -15.53 5.64
N ASP A 153 -15.92 -14.90 6.72
CA ASP A 153 -17.19 -14.19 6.76
C ASP A 153 -17.24 -13.04 5.74
N MET A 154 -18.46 -12.70 5.32
CA MET A 154 -18.67 -11.62 4.35
C MET A 154 -18.24 -10.25 4.89
N TYR A 155 -18.44 -9.97 6.17
CA TYR A 155 -18.18 -8.66 6.75
C TYR A 155 -16.70 -8.25 6.68
N PRO A 156 -15.71 -9.05 7.14
CA PRO A 156 -14.30 -8.73 6.99
C PRO A 156 -13.86 -8.54 5.52
N LYS A 157 -14.41 -9.33 4.61
CA LYS A 157 -14.14 -9.20 3.16
C LYS A 157 -14.62 -7.87 2.62
N LEU A 158 -15.84 -7.46 2.98
CA LEU A 158 -16.39 -6.16 2.55
C LEU A 158 -15.58 -4.99 3.10
N VAL A 159 -15.19 -5.04 4.37
CA VAL A 159 -14.36 -3.99 4.97
C VAL A 159 -12.98 -3.94 4.32
N ALA A 160 -12.32 -5.08 4.10
CA ALA A 160 -11.04 -5.14 3.40
C ALA A 160 -11.15 -4.60 1.96
N ALA A 161 -12.21 -4.94 1.24
CA ALA A 161 -12.49 -4.42 -0.10
C ALA A 161 -12.71 -2.89 -0.08
N ALA A 162 -13.42 -2.37 0.92
CA ALA A 162 -13.63 -0.93 1.10
C ALA A 162 -12.30 -0.20 1.36
N ILE A 163 -11.42 -0.74 2.20
CA ILE A 163 -10.09 -0.18 2.45
C ILE A 163 -9.28 -0.14 1.15
N ASN A 164 -9.23 -1.24 0.39
CA ASN A 164 -8.52 -1.29 -0.88
C ASN A 164 -9.09 -0.30 -1.91
N SER A 165 -10.41 -0.16 -1.97
CA SER A 165 -11.09 0.81 -2.83
C SER A 165 -10.75 2.24 -2.43
N ALA A 166 -10.73 2.55 -1.12
CA ALA A 166 -10.32 3.86 -0.62
C ALA A 166 -8.89 4.22 -1.02
N TYR A 167 -7.95 3.25 -0.92
CA TYR A 167 -6.58 3.45 -1.41
C TYR A 167 -6.53 3.69 -2.91
N GLY A 168 -7.23 2.89 -3.72
CA GLY A 168 -7.27 3.05 -5.18
C GLY A 168 -7.79 4.43 -5.60
N VAL A 169 -8.90 4.87 -4.99
CA VAL A 169 -9.47 6.21 -5.21
C VAL A 169 -8.52 7.30 -4.75
N ALA A 170 -7.94 7.16 -3.54
CA ALA A 170 -7.03 8.16 -2.99
C ALA A 170 -5.79 8.34 -3.87
N ILE A 171 -5.17 7.27 -4.35
CA ILE A 171 -4.00 7.34 -5.23
C ILE A 171 -4.39 7.95 -6.58
N THR A 172 -5.55 7.60 -7.14
CA THR A 172 -6.03 8.17 -8.41
C THR A 172 -6.25 9.68 -8.29
N ILE A 173 -6.87 10.15 -7.20
CA ILE A 173 -7.03 11.58 -6.94
C ILE A 173 -5.67 12.23 -6.74
N TYR A 174 -4.81 11.65 -5.91
CA TYR A 174 -3.48 12.19 -5.60
C TYR A 174 -2.65 12.49 -6.83
N VAL A 175 -2.61 11.58 -7.80
CA VAL A 175 -1.79 11.78 -9.01
C VAL A 175 -2.43 12.73 -10.02
N ASN A 176 -3.73 13.02 -9.92
CA ASN A 176 -4.47 13.85 -10.87
C ASN A 176 -4.99 15.17 -10.27
N SER A 177 -4.82 15.42 -8.97
CA SER A 177 -5.30 16.66 -8.33
C SER A 177 -4.55 17.89 -8.82
N ASP A 178 -5.32 18.97 -9.05
CA ASP A 178 -4.81 20.30 -9.32
C ASP A 178 -5.72 21.32 -8.58
N PRO A 179 -5.22 22.03 -7.56
CA PRO A 179 -3.86 21.91 -7.00
C PRO A 179 -3.60 20.56 -6.31
N PRO A 180 -2.32 20.12 -6.21
CA PRO A 180 -1.96 18.87 -5.54
C PRO A 180 -2.36 18.86 -4.06
N GLU A 181 -2.89 17.73 -3.59
CA GLU A 181 -3.22 17.50 -2.18
C GLU A 181 -2.35 16.37 -1.60
N PRO A 182 -2.03 16.38 -0.29
CA PRO A 182 -1.33 15.25 0.36
C PRO A 182 -2.12 13.95 0.29
N LEU A 183 -1.44 12.85 -0.02
CA LEU A 183 -2.08 11.53 -0.08
C LEU A 183 -2.78 11.14 1.24
N THR A 184 -2.17 11.48 2.37
CA THR A 184 -2.74 11.22 3.71
C THR A 184 -4.08 11.93 3.92
N THR A 185 -4.22 13.16 3.43
CA THR A 185 -5.48 13.92 3.48
C THR A 185 -6.56 13.26 2.64
N ILE A 186 -6.22 12.87 1.40
CA ILE A 186 -7.16 12.25 0.47
C ILE A 186 -7.59 10.88 0.99
N LEU A 187 -6.65 10.06 1.48
CA LEU A 187 -6.95 8.73 2.02
C LEU A 187 -7.82 8.81 3.27
N ARG A 188 -7.54 9.72 4.20
CA ARG A 188 -8.38 9.97 5.38
C ARG A 188 -9.81 10.30 4.97
N ARG A 189 -9.99 11.18 3.99
CA ARG A 189 -11.29 11.56 3.46
C ARG A 189 -12.01 10.37 2.84
N ALA A 190 -11.34 9.58 2.01
CA ALA A 190 -11.92 8.40 1.37
C ALA A 190 -12.38 7.34 2.39
N LEU A 191 -11.54 7.02 3.38
CA LEU A 191 -11.90 6.08 4.45
C LEU A 191 -13.05 6.60 5.32
N THR A 192 -13.12 7.92 5.56
CA THR A 192 -14.20 8.54 6.33
C THR A 192 -15.54 8.47 5.58
N GLU A 193 -15.56 8.59 4.25
CA GLU A 193 -16.79 8.43 3.47
C GLU A 193 -17.31 6.97 3.55
N PHE A 194 -16.43 5.97 3.53
CA PHE A 194 -16.84 4.57 3.79
C PHE A 194 -17.40 4.40 5.21
N ALA A 195 -16.77 5.01 6.22
CA ALA A 195 -17.24 4.98 7.60
C ALA A 195 -18.66 5.55 7.76
N ARG A 196 -19.04 6.53 6.92
CA ARG A 196 -20.37 7.15 6.90
C ARG A 196 -21.40 6.36 6.09
N GLY A 197 -20.98 5.26 5.42
CA GLY A 197 -21.87 4.46 4.57
C GLY A 197 -22.13 5.04 3.20
N LEU A 198 -21.25 5.91 2.68
CA LEU A 198 -21.36 6.55 1.36
C LEU A 198 -22.75 7.22 1.18
N PRO A 199 -23.15 8.17 2.02
CA PRO A 199 -24.46 8.79 1.92
C PRO A 199 -24.59 9.55 0.59
N ASP A 200 -25.83 9.64 0.08
CA ASP A 200 -26.14 10.41 -1.11
C ASP A 200 -25.68 11.87 -0.94
N PRO A 201 -24.84 12.40 -1.85
CA PRO A 201 -24.37 13.77 -1.77
C PRO A 201 -25.50 14.82 -1.82
N SER A 202 -26.63 14.48 -2.44
CA SER A 202 -27.82 15.35 -2.51
C SER A 202 -28.64 15.41 -1.22
N ALA A 203 -28.34 14.52 -0.27
CA ALA A 203 -29.03 14.45 1.04
C ALA A 203 -28.32 15.29 2.14
N ARG A 204 -27.34 16.11 1.79
CA ARG A 204 -26.60 16.99 2.70
C ARG A 204 -27.14 18.39 2.73
#